data_b86ca84a47f20807df704ab297cf72b9
#
_entry.id   b86ca84a47f20807df704ab297cf72b9
#
_cell.length_a   1.000
_cell.length_b   1.000
_cell.length_c   1.000
_cell.angle_alpha   90.00
_cell.angle_beta   90.00
_cell.angle_gamma   90.00
#
_symmetry.space_group_name_H-M   'P 1'
#
loop_
_entity.id
_entity.type
_entity.pdbx_description
1 polymer ?
#
loop_
_entity_poly.entity_id
_entity_poly.type
_entity_poly.pdbx_seq_one_letter_code
_entity_poly.pdbx_strand_id
1 'polypeptide(L)'
;MNDRTKTSLIKWLLVALLCFAVGALSALWNNRRPFSKEQRLIIRQSDSVMYVTTLPEDSAILRTPCADLTKAELKSKDLKMLMEKMLKTVRAPQQDGVGIAAPQVGISKRLICLQRFDKEGGPFECYPNVHIDSLFGAIGKGPEGCLSVPPMRGLVPRYTSAIVSYVDLETLETRRDTVSGYTAVIFQHECDHLDGILYIDRADTVYVSTSWEAERRAYDYARPEWWPLLP
;
A
#
# COMPACT_ATOMS: atom_id res chain seq x y z
N MET A 1 4.05 -45.19 31.36
CA MET A 1 3.49 -43.82 31.28
C MET A 1 2.24 -43.83 32.15
N ASN A 2 2.24 -43.06 33.23
CA ASN A 2 1.19 -43.05 34.24
C ASN A 2 -0.10 -42.47 33.68
N ASP A 3 -1.29 -42.92 34.11
CA ASP A 3 -2.60 -42.45 33.60
C ASP A 3 -2.78 -40.93 33.67
N ARG A 4 -2.21 -40.27 34.68
CA ARG A 4 -2.22 -38.81 34.82
C ARG A 4 -1.45 -38.09 33.69
N THR A 5 -0.35 -38.69 33.22
CA THR A 5 0.44 -38.11 32.09
C THR A 5 -0.27 -38.28 30.76
N LYS A 6 -0.98 -39.38 30.53
CA LYS A 6 -1.80 -39.61 29.33
C LYS A 6 -2.96 -38.63 29.27
N THR A 7 -3.66 -38.43 30.39
CA THR A 7 -4.81 -37.50 30.47
C THR A 7 -4.36 -36.04 30.26
N SER A 8 -3.19 -35.68 30.77
CA SER A 8 -2.62 -34.34 30.55
C SER A 8 -2.24 -34.16 29.09
N LEU A 9 -1.60 -35.12 28.44
CA LEU A 9 -1.21 -35.05 27.03
C LEU A 9 -2.44 -34.91 26.11
N ILE A 10 -3.51 -35.67 26.37
CA ILE A 10 -4.76 -35.60 25.61
C ILE A 10 -5.39 -34.19 25.76
N LYS A 11 -5.41 -33.64 26.97
CA LYS A 11 -5.92 -32.25 27.18
C LYS A 11 -5.15 -31.23 26.38
N TRP A 12 -3.82 -31.27 26.36
CA TRP A 12 -3.00 -30.33 25.60
C TRP A 12 -3.17 -30.51 24.10
N LEU A 13 -3.34 -31.73 23.60
CA LEU A 13 -3.64 -32.00 22.19
C LEU A 13 -5.00 -31.43 21.79
N LEU A 14 -6.02 -31.57 22.64
CA LEU A 14 -7.35 -30.99 22.38
C LEU A 14 -7.32 -29.45 22.39
N VAL A 15 -6.57 -28.85 23.30
CA VAL A 15 -6.38 -27.39 23.33
C VAL A 15 -5.66 -26.89 22.05
N ALA A 16 -4.60 -27.59 21.63
CA ALA A 16 -3.89 -27.25 20.40
C ALA A 16 -4.77 -27.38 19.16
N LEU A 17 -5.59 -28.43 19.05
CA LEU A 17 -6.56 -28.63 17.98
C LEU A 17 -7.64 -27.54 17.98
N LEU A 18 -8.13 -27.16 19.15
CA LEU A 18 -9.11 -26.06 19.27
C LEU A 18 -8.52 -24.74 18.84
N CYS A 19 -7.30 -24.41 19.28
CA CYS A 19 -6.60 -23.20 18.87
C CYS A 19 -6.36 -23.15 17.35
N PHE A 20 -5.97 -24.30 16.76
CA PHE A 20 -5.80 -24.41 15.30
C PHE A 20 -7.13 -24.21 14.56
N ALA A 21 -8.22 -24.85 15.02
CA ALA A 21 -9.55 -24.71 14.44
C ALA A 21 -10.06 -23.26 14.53
N VAL A 22 -9.89 -22.61 15.69
CA VAL A 22 -10.26 -21.19 15.88
C VAL A 22 -9.43 -20.29 14.98
N GLY A 23 -8.13 -20.54 14.86
CA GLY A 23 -7.24 -19.81 13.95
C GLY A 23 -7.66 -19.96 12.48
N ALA A 24 -7.95 -21.19 12.04
CA ALA A 24 -8.42 -21.46 10.68
C ALA A 24 -9.79 -20.82 10.39
N LEU A 25 -10.73 -20.88 11.34
CA LEU A 25 -12.04 -20.24 11.22
C LEU A 25 -11.93 -18.70 11.18
N SER A 26 -11.05 -18.11 11.99
CA SER A 26 -10.82 -16.68 11.98
C SER A 26 -10.18 -16.21 10.67
N ALA A 27 -9.25 -16.95 10.11
CA ALA A 27 -8.65 -16.68 8.80
C ALA A 27 -9.68 -16.76 7.67
N LEU A 28 -10.53 -17.82 7.67
CA LEU A 28 -11.62 -17.96 6.70
C LEU A 28 -12.66 -16.84 6.82
N TRP A 29 -12.98 -16.42 8.04
CA TRP A 29 -13.92 -15.34 8.33
C TRP A 29 -13.35 -13.99 7.87
N ASN A 30 -12.08 -13.71 8.15
CA ASN A 30 -11.43 -12.47 7.74
C ASN A 30 -11.34 -12.37 6.21
N ASN A 31 -11.03 -13.48 5.52
CA ASN A 31 -10.96 -13.53 4.05
C ASN A 31 -12.32 -13.33 3.34
N ARG A 32 -13.43 -13.34 4.07
CA ARG A 32 -14.80 -13.08 3.56
C ARG A 32 -15.32 -11.69 3.91
N ARG A 33 -14.60 -10.91 4.71
CA ARG A 33 -15.05 -9.57 5.09
C ARG A 33 -14.81 -8.57 3.95
N PRO A 34 -15.80 -7.71 3.65
CA PRO A 34 -15.58 -6.55 2.80
C PRO A 34 -14.74 -5.49 3.53
N PHE A 35 -14.40 -4.39 2.86
CA PHE A 35 -13.81 -3.21 3.49
C PHE A 35 -14.56 -2.80 4.76
N SER A 36 -13.85 -2.25 5.75
CA SER A 36 -14.45 -1.74 6.98
C SER A 36 -15.46 -0.62 6.68
N LYS A 37 -16.28 -0.26 7.68
CA LYS A 37 -17.26 0.83 7.52
C LYS A 37 -16.53 2.16 7.21
N GLU A 38 -15.44 2.42 7.88
CA GLU A 38 -14.59 3.61 7.74
C GLU A 38 -13.93 3.63 6.36
N GLN A 39 -13.33 2.53 5.93
CA GLN A 39 -12.74 2.40 4.60
C GLN A 39 -13.77 2.62 3.48
N ARG A 40 -14.97 2.04 3.62
CA ARG A 40 -16.06 2.29 2.66
C ARG A 40 -16.53 3.74 2.65
N LEU A 41 -16.53 4.39 3.81
CA LEU A 41 -16.85 5.82 3.90
C LEU A 41 -15.84 6.63 3.06
N ILE A 42 -14.56 6.41 3.27
CA ILE A 42 -13.49 7.08 2.52
C ILE A 42 -13.65 6.82 1.02
N ILE A 43 -13.79 5.56 0.61
CA ILE A 43 -13.89 5.19 -0.81
C ILE A 43 -15.08 5.85 -1.49
N ARG A 44 -16.23 5.91 -0.81
CA ARG A 44 -17.50 6.36 -1.42
C ARG A 44 -17.71 7.86 -1.35
N GLN A 45 -17.30 8.51 -0.26
CA GLN A 45 -17.53 9.94 -0.05
C GLN A 45 -16.42 10.85 -0.61
N SER A 46 -15.21 10.31 -0.83
CA SER A 46 -14.16 11.08 -1.51
C SER A 46 -14.62 11.55 -2.88
N ASP A 47 -14.15 12.72 -3.28
CA ASP A 47 -14.25 13.21 -4.65
C ASP A 47 -13.49 12.29 -5.63
N SER A 48 -13.50 12.62 -6.91
CA SER A 48 -12.75 11.88 -7.91
C SER A 48 -11.23 11.95 -7.70
N VAL A 49 -10.75 13.05 -7.13
CA VAL A 49 -9.38 13.22 -6.58
C VAL A 49 -9.51 13.12 -5.07
N MET A 50 -8.83 12.13 -4.47
CA MET A 50 -8.94 11.84 -3.04
C MET A 50 -8.02 12.77 -2.23
N TYR A 51 -8.38 12.98 -0.97
CA TYR A 51 -7.45 13.56 0.00
C TYR A 51 -6.20 12.68 0.12
N VAL A 52 -5.02 13.31 0.11
CA VAL A 52 -3.74 12.62 0.31
C VAL A 52 -3.30 12.80 1.76
N THR A 53 -3.15 11.70 2.46
CA THR A 53 -2.63 11.67 3.85
C THR A 53 -1.19 12.16 3.89
N THR A 54 -0.86 13.01 4.87
CA THR A 54 0.46 13.65 4.98
C THR A 54 1.05 13.55 6.39
N LEU A 55 2.38 13.61 6.47
CA LEU A 55 3.06 13.83 7.74
C LEU A 55 2.98 15.30 8.17
N PRO A 56 2.90 15.58 9.48
CA PRO A 56 2.83 14.61 10.61
C PRO A 56 1.41 14.12 10.94
N GLU A 57 0.36 14.74 10.39
CA GLU A 57 -1.04 14.60 10.82
C GLU A 57 -1.58 13.18 10.65
N ASP A 58 -1.20 12.50 9.58
CA ASP A 58 -1.66 11.15 9.23
C ASP A 58 -0.58 10.07 9.48
N SER A 59 0.35 10.37 10.41
CA SER A 59 1.48 9.50 10.71
C SER A 59 1.06 8.08 11.07
N ALA A 60 -0.04 7.90 11.79
CA ALA A 60 -0.51 6.59 12.21
C ALA A 60 -0.77 5.66 11.03
N ILE A 61 -1.55 6.09 10.03
CA ILE A 61 -1.85 5.25 8.87
C ILE A 61 -0.63 5.07 7.95
N LEU A 62 0.19 6.11 7.78
CA LEU A 62 1.37 6.07 6.92
C LEU A 62 2.50 5.20 7.48
N ARG A 63 2.51 4.93 8.79
CA ARG A 63 3.53 4.15 9.50
C ARG A 63 3.07 2.76 9.90
N THR A 64 1.85 2.37 9.53
CA THR A 64 1.29 1.06 9.87
C THR A 64 1.37 0.13 8.66
N PRO A 65 1.96 -1.08 8.80
CA PRO A 65 1.95 -2.07 7.73
C PRO A 65 0.54 -2.42 7.27
N CYS A 66 0.35 -2.49 5.97
CA CYS A 66 -0.94 -2.74 5.33
C CYS A 66 -1.26 -4.23 5.25
N ALA A 67 -2.51 -4.59 5.48
CA ALA A 67 -3.00 -5.94 5.27
C ALA A 67 -3.32 -6.22 3.80
N ASP A 68 -3.22 -7.47 3.38
CA ASP A 68 -3.71 -7.91 2.08
C ASP A 68 -5.21 -7.66 1.92
N LEU A 69 -5.63 -7.43 0.69
CA LEU A 69 -7.02 -7.43 0.29
C LEU A 69 -7.56 -8.87 0.37
N THR A 70 -8.68 -9.04 1.02
CA THR A 70 -9.40 -10.32 1.10
C THR A 70 -10.04 -10.66 -0.25
N LYS A 71 -10.41 -11.94 -0.47
CA LYS A 71 -11.16 -12.34 -1.67
C LYS A 71 -12.47 -11.56 -1.86
N ALA A 72 -13.12 -11.16 -0.77
CA ALA A 72 -14.33 -10.37 -0.81
C ALA A 72 -14.06 -8.94 -1.28
N GLU A 73 -12.95 -8.35 -0.81
CA GLU A 73 -12.52 -7.01 -1.24
C GLU A 73 -12.07 -7.01 -2.70
N LEU A 74 -11.28 -8.01 -3.13
CA LEU A 74 -10.82 -8.16 -4.52
C LEU A 74 -11.97 -8.21 -5.53
N LYS A 75 -13.12 -8.81 -5.17
CA LYS A 75 -14.32 -8.90 -6.01
C LYS A 75 -15.27 -7.72 -5.86
N SER A 76 -14.98 -6.78 -4.98
CA SER A 76 -15.92 -5.72 -4.62
C SER A 76 -15.94 -4.57 -5.63
N LYS A 77 -17.09 -3.91 -5.73
CA LYS A 77 -17.22 -2.63 -6.47
C LYS A 77 -16.43 -1.51 -5.79
N ASP A 78 -16.25 -1.60 -4.48
CA ASP A 78 -15.49 -0.61 -3.71
C ASP A 78 -14.00 -0.64 -4.11
N LEU A 79 -13.41 -1.81 -4.39
CA LEU A 79 -12.03 -1.88 -4.89
C LEU A 79 -11.90 -1.22 -6.27
N LYS A 80 -12.82 -1.48 -7.19
CA LYS A 80 -12.79 -0.83 -8.51
C LYS A 80 -12.86 0.68 -8.40
N MET A 81 -13.77 1.17 -7.56
CA MET A 81 -13.93 2.61 -7.29
C MET A 81 -12.66 3.20 -6.65
N LEU A 82 -12.04 2.49 -5.71
CA LEU A 82 -10.78 2.91 -5.07
C LEU A 82 -9.67 3.06 -6.10
N MET A 83 -9.45 2.04 -6.93
CA MET A 83 -8.42 2.09 -7.98
C MET A 83 -8.63 3.24 -8.97
N GLU A 84 -9.87 3.45 -9.43
CA GLU A 84 -10.21 4.57 -10.33
C GLU A 84 -9.89 5.93 -9.68
N LYS A 85 -10.25 6.09 -8.40
CA LYS A 85 -9.98 7.34 -7.65
C LYS A 85 -8.49 7.52 -7.37
N MET A 86 -7.76 6.47 -6.99
CA MET A 86 -6.31 6.52 -6.81
C MET A 86 -5.61 6.94 -8.10
N LEU A 87 -6.00 6.37 -9.25
CA LEU A 87 -5.45 6.76 -10.55
C LEU A 87 -5.75 8.22 -10.91
N LYS A 88 -6.94 8.72 -10.61
CA LYS A 88 -7.28 10.15 -10.80
C LYS A 88 -6.48 11.03 -9.85
N THR A 89 -6.26 10.59 -8.63
CA THR A 89 -5.50 11.33 -7.62
C THR A 89 -4.05 11.49 -8.03
N VAL A 90 -3.35 10.39 -8.35
CA VAL A 90 -1.93 10.44 -8.73
C VAL A 90 -1.69 11.21 -10.03
N ARG A 91 -2.64 11.18 -10.96
CA ARG A 91 -2.58 11.87 -12.26
C ARG A 91 -3.15 13.28 -12.25
N ALA A 92 -3.66 13.74 -11.11
CA ALA A 92 -4.16 15.12 -11.02
C ALA A 92 -3.01 16.11 -11.32
N PRO A 93 -3.25 17.16 -12.13
CA PRO A 93 -2.20 18.10 -12.55
C PRO A 93 -1.42 18.71 -11.38
N GLN A 94 -2.07 18.84 -10.23
CA GLN A 94 -1.48 19.38 -9.01
C GLN A 94 -0.57 18.37 -8.29
N GLN A 95 -0.73 17.06 -8.55
CA GLN A 95 0.07 15.99 -7.93
C GLN A 95 1.25 15.63 -8.81
N ASP A 96 1.04 15.54 -10.12
CA ASP A 96 2.05 15.12 -11.12
C ASP A 96 2.85 13.90 -10.66
N GLY A 97 2.12 12.94 -10.06
CA GLY A 97 2.71 11.77 -9.44
C GLY A 97 2.84 10.61 -10.43
N VAL A 98 3.81 9.75 -10.18
CA VAL A 98 4.07 8.54 -10.98
C VAL A 98 3.63 7.25 -10.27
N GLY A 99 3.35 7.32 -8.97
CA GLY A 99 2.88 6.21 -8.13
C GLY A 99 2.08 6.71 -6.93
N ILE A 100 1.22 5.85 -6.40
CA ILE A 100 0.43 6.08 -5.20
C ILE A 100 0.07 4.75 -4.53
N ALA A 101 0.21 4.69 -3.22
CA ALA A 101 -0.18 3.55 -2.39
C ALA A 101 -1.49 3.84 -1.62
N ALA A 102 -2.28 2.82 -1.35
CA ALA A 102 -3.57 2.96 -0.69
C ALA A 102 -3.52 3.64 0.70
N PRO A 103 -2.49 3.46 1.56
CA PRO A 103 -2.38 4.22 2.80
C PRO A 103 -2.28 5.73 2.58
N GLN A 104 -1.77 6.19 1.44
CA GLN A 104 -1.73 7.62 1.09
C GLN A 104 -3.12 8.21 0.81
N VAL A 105 -4.14 7.39 0.65
CA VAL A 105 -5.54 7.81 0.55
C VAL A 105 -6.40 7.26 1.69
N GLY A 106 -5.79 6.96 2.83
CA GLY A 106 -6.49 6.55 4.04
C GLY A 106 -6.94 5.08 4.08
N ILE A 107 -6.44 4.22 3.21
CA ILE A 107 -6.85 2.81 3.12
C ILE A 107 -5.66 1.90 3.43
N SER A 108 -5.63 1.32 4.65
CA SER A 108 -4.56 0.41 5.09
C SER A 108 -4.70 -0.97 4.45
N LYS A 109 -4.47 -1.04 3.12
CA LYS A 109 -4.52 -2.25 2.30
C LYS A 109 -3.37 -2.29 1.30
N ARG A 110 -2.88 -3.51 1.00
CA ARG A 110 -1.82 -3.70 0.01
C ARG A 110 -2.36 -3.49 -1.40
N LEU A 111 -2.34 -2.24 -1.84
CA LEU A 111 -2.70 -1.81 -3.19
C LEU A 111 -1.84 -0.62 -3.57
N ILE A 112 -1.23 -0.67 -4.73
CA ILE A 112 -0.57 0.46 -5.36
C ILE A 112 -1.09 0.68 -6.78
N CYS A 113 -1.01 1.90 -7.27
CA CYS A 113 -1.20 2.24 -8.68
C CYS A 113 0.00 3.08 -9.12
N LEU A 114 0.61 2.76 -10.28
CA LEU A 114 1.81 3.42 -10.75
C LEU A 114 1.93 3.43 -12.27
N GLN A 115 2.79 4.30 -12.79
CA GLN A 115 3.11 4.38 -14.21
C GLN A 115 4.22 3.40 -14.58
N ARG A 116 3.98 2.59 -15.61
CA ARG A 116 4.89 1.57 -16.13
C ARG A 116 5.76 2.16 -17.25
N PHE A 117 6.84 2.83 -16.89
CA PHE A 117 7.79 3.41 -17.86
C PHE A 117 8.57 2.33 -18.64
N ASP A 118 8.56 1.09 -18.17
CA ASP A 118 9.15 -0.08 -18.84
C ASP A 118 8.21 -0.72 -19.87
N LYS A 119 7.00 -0.19 -20.03
CA LYS A 119 6.04 -0.60 -21.07
C LYS A 119 5.82 0.51 -22.09
N GLU A 120 5.50 0.11 -23.33
CA GLU A 120 5.17 1.05 -24.38
C GLU A 120 4.00 1.96 -23.98
N GLY A 121 4.16 3.27 -24.23
CA GLY A 121 3.17 4.28 -23.86
C GLY A 121 3.09 4.63 -22.37
N GLY A 122 3.87 3.99 -21.52
CA GLY A 122 3.92 4.28 -20.08
C GLY A 122 2.56 4.21 -19.38
N PRO A 123 1.80 3.10 -19.49
CA PRO A 123 0.46 3.00 -18.92
C PRO A 123 0.48 3.07 -17.39
N PHE A 124 -0.59 3.61 -16.80
CA PHE A 124 -0.84 3.47 -15.37
C PHE A 124 -1.57 2.15 -15.10
N GLU A 125 -1.04 1.37 -14.15
CA GLU A 125 -1.59 0.08 -13.75
C GLU A 125 -1.73 0.00 -12.23
N CYS A 126 -2.70 -0.79 -11.74
CA CYS A 126 -2.90 -1.02 -10.30
C CYS A 126 -2.56 -2.48 -9.94
N TYR A 127 -1.95 -2.67 -8.77
CA TYR A 127 -1.39 -3.93 -8.31
C TYR A 127 -1.95 -4.29 -6.92
N PRO A 128 -3.06 -5.06 -6.85
CA PRO A 128 -3.60 -5.55 -5.58
C PRO A 128 -2.70 -6.62 -4.97
N ASN A 129 -2.54 -6.60 -3.65
CA ASN A 129 -1.72 -7.54 -2.87
C ASN A 129 -0.29 -7.67 -3.44
N VAL A 130 0.29 -6.53 -3.79
CA VAL A 130 1.64 -6.51 -4.34
C VAL A 130 2.69 -6.74 -3.24
N HIS A 131 3.68 -7.56 -3.59
CA HIS A 131 4.88 -7.83 -2.79
C HIS A 131 6.11 -7.77 -3.67
N ILE A 132 7.24 -7.36 -3.11
CA ILE A 132 8.55 -7.51 -3.74
C ILE A 132 9.11 -8.86 -3.32
N ASP A 133 9.21 -9.79 -4.27
CA ASP A 133 9.76 -11.12 -4.03
C ASP A 133 11.29 -11.10 -4.01
N SER A 134 11.91 -10.25 -4.84
CA SER A 134 13.37 -10.14 -4.94
C SER A 134 13.79 -8.78 -5.49
N LEU A 135 14.91 -8.29 -5.01
CA LEU A 135 15.60 -7.10 -5.50
C LEU A 135 16.95 -7.52 -6.09
N PHE A 136 17.32 -6.98 -7.25
CA PHE A 136 18.57 -7.34 -7.91
C PHE A 136 19.05 -6.24 -8.87
N GLY A 137 20.20 -6.47 -9.50
CA GLY A 137 20.87 -5.49 -10.35
C GLY A 137 21.73 -4.51 -9.54
N ALA A 138 22.10 -3.40 -10.14
CA ALA A 138 22.89 -2.37 -9.49
C ALA A 138 22.03 -1.58 -8.48
N ILE A 139 22.69 -1.00 -7.49
CA ILE A 139 22.05 -0.01 -6.60
C ILE A 139 22.41 1.37 -7.14
N GLY A 140 21.39 2.13 -7.55
CA GLY A 140 21.50 3.52 -7.95
C GLY A 140 20.96 4.45 -6.87
N LYS A 141 21.51 5.66 -6.77
CA LYS A 141 20.96 6.72 -5.92
C LYS A 141 20.28 7.77 -6.77
N GLY A 142 19.05 8.11 -6.42
CA GLY A 142 18.29 9.15 -7.10
C GLY A 142 17.46 9.99 -6.15
N PRO A 143 17.04 11.20 -6.59
CA PRO A 143 16.15 12.03 -5.81
C PRO A 143 14.73 11.43 -5.82
N GLU A 144 14.18 11.22 -4.63
CA GLU A 144 12.77 10.86 -4.44
C GLU A 144 12.03 12.00 -3.72
N GLY A 145 10.74 12.12 -4.04
CA GLY A 145 9.78 12.92 -3.30
C GLY A 145 8.52 12.10 -3.09
N CYS A 146 7.65 12.52 -2.20
CA CYS A 146 6.43 11.80 -1.87
C CYS A 146 5.29 12.79 -1.63
N LEU A 147 4.11 12.48 -2.15
CA LEU A 147 2.90 13.26 -1.92
C LEU A 147 2.54 13.37 -0.43
N SER A 148 2.94 12.35 0.36
CA SER A 148 2.69 12.30 1.80
C SER A 148 3.76 12.96 2.68
N VAL A 149 4.86 13.44 2.08
CA VAL A 149 5.98 14.07 2.82
C VAL A 149 6.43 15.39 2.16
N PRO A 150 5.49 16.31 1.93
CA PRO A 150 5.84 17.61 1.39
C PRO A 150 6.54 18.49 2.44
N PRO A 151 7.41 19.41 2.07
CA PRO A 151 8.00 19.69 0.75
C PRO A 151 9.36 18.98 0.58
N MET A 152 9.57 17.84 1.23
CA MET A 152 10.87 17.20 1.34
C MET A 152 11.21 16.38 0.10
N ARG A 153 12.52 16.28 -0.19
CA ARG A 153 13.11 15.34 -1.13
C ARG A 153 14.31 14.64 -0.48
N GLY A 154 14.66 13.44 -0.98
CA GLY A 154 15.80 12.71 -0.44
C GLY A 154 16.55 11.96 -1.52
N LEU A 155 17.85 11.73 -1.30
CA LEU A 155 18.67 10.85 -2.13
C LEU A 155 18.55 9.42 -1.58
N VAL A 156 17.89 8.55 -2.33
CA VAL A 156 17.52 7.21 -1.88
C VAL A 156 18.25 6.14 -2.71
N PRO A 157 18.95 5.19 -2.07
CA PRO A 157 19.51 4.03 -2.77
C PRO A 157 18.40 3.02 -3.11
N ARG A 158 18.31 2.64 -4.40
CA ARG A 158 17.33 1.66 -4.89
C ARG A 158 17.99 0.66 -5.84
N TYR A 159 17.52 -0.57 -5.82
CA TYR A 159 17.89 -1.56 -6.84
C TYR A 159 17.29 -1.19 -8.18
N THR A 160 18.03 -1.49 -9.25
CA THR A 160 17.58 -1.20 -10.63
C THR A 160 16.60 -2.22 -11.18
N SER A 161 16.34 -3.32 -10.46
CA SER A 161 15.42 -4.36 -10.89
C SER A 161 14.75 -5.04 -9.71
N ALA A 162 13.52 -5.52 -9.91
CA ALA A 162 12.76 -6.26 -8.91
C ALA A 162 11.91 -7.35 -9.59
N ILE A 163 11.68 -8.45 -8.86
CA ILE A 163 10.59 -9.38 -9.13
C ILE A 163 9.47 -9.03 -8.16
N VAL A 164 8.29 -8.80 -8.70
CA VAL A 164 7.09 -8.46 -7.94
C VAL A 164 6.01 -9.51 -8.15
N SER A 165 5.27 -9.83 -7.09
CA SER A 165 4.07 -10.65 -7.16
C SER A 165 2.84 -9.83 -6.79
N TYR A 166 1.70 -10.12 -7.40
CA TYR A 166 0.43 -9.42 -7.17
C TYR A 166 -0.75 -10.29 -7.59
N VAL A 167 -1.97 -9.94 -7.19
CA VAL A 167 -3.18 -10.67 -7.58
C VAL A 167 -3.76 -10.10 -8.86
N ASP A 168 -3.94 -10.95 -9.87
CA ASP A 168 -4.68 -10.64 -11.08
C ASP A 168 -6.19 -10.61 -10.75
N LEU A 169 -6.87 -9.50 -11.08
CA LEU A 169 -8.29 -9.31 -10.74
C LEU A 169 -9.27 -10.11 -11.62
N GLU A 170 -8.82 -10.60 -12.77
CA GLU A 170 -9.66 -11.41 -13.64
C GLU A 170 -9.68 -12.87 -13.19
N THR A 171 -8.49 -13.40 -12.89
CA THR A 171 -8.31 -14.81 -12.50
C THR A 171 -8.31 -15.03 -11.00
N LEU A 172 -8.01 -14.01 -10.19
CA LEU A 172 -7.72 -14.03 -8.76
C LEU A 172 -6.52 -14.92 -8.39
N GLU A 173 -5.64 -15.16 -9.35
CA GLU A 173 -4.40 -15.88 -9.15
C GLU A 173 -3.24 -14.91 -8.92
N THR A 174 -2.22 -15.37 -8.22
CA THR A 174 -0.99 -14.62 -8.06
C THR A 174 -0.20 -14.65 -9.37
N ARG A 175 0.12 -13.47 -9.89
CA ARG A 175 1.04 -13.28 -11.01
C ARG A 175 2.38 -12.75 -10.52
N ARG A 176 3.42 -13.00 -11.31
CA ARG A 176 4.75 -12.42 -11.12
C ARG A 176 5.15 -11.63 -12.35
N ASP A 177 5.87 -10.55 -12.11
CA ASP A 177 6.43 -9.71 -13.17
C ASP A 177 7.85 -9.29 -12.78
N THR A 178 8.69 -9.09 -13.78
CA THR A 178 10.04 -8.54 -13.60
C THR A 178 10.03 -7.11 -14.09
N VAL A 179 10.37 -6.18 -13.20
CA VAL A 179 10.38 -4.75 -13.50
C VAL A 179 11.80 -4.19 -13.40
N SER A 180 12.11 -3.17 -14.20
CA SER A 180 13.45 -2.60 -14.26
C SER A 180 13.46 -1.08 -14.39
N GLY A 181 14.64 -0.49 -14.20
CA GLY A 181 14.86 0.95 -14.34
C GLY A 181 14.00 1.77 -13.35
N TYR A 182 13.48 2.87 -13.83
CA TYR A 182 12.69 3.79 -12.99
C TYR A 182 11.40 3.12 -12.46
N THR A 183 10.78 2.24 -13.24
CA THR A 183 9.62 1.46 -12.76
C THR A 183 9.94 0.62 -11.54
N ALA A 184 11.12 -0.02 -11.49
CA ALA A 184 11.54 -0.78 -10.30
C ALA A 184 11.76 0.13 -9.07
N VAL A 185 12.23 1.35 -9.27
CA VAL A 185 12.35 2.35 -8.20
C VAL A 185 10.97 2.73 -7.65
N ILE A 186 9.99 3.00 -8.54
CA ILE A 186 8.61 3.32 -8.13
C ILE A 186 8.00 2.16 -7.35
N PHE A 187 8.11 0.91 -7.82
CA PHE A 187 7.62 -0.25 -7.08
C PHE A 187 8.22 -0.34 -5.66
N GLN A 188 9.52 -0.10 -5.50
CA GLN A 188 10.18 -0.11 -4.20
C GLN A 188 9.62 1.00 -3.29
N HIS A 189 9.42 2.22 -3.83
CA HIS A 189 8.84 3.34 -3.10
C HIS A 189 7.40 3.05 -2.64
N GLU A 190 6.55 2.58 -3.55
CA GLU A 190 5.15 2.31 -3.23
C GLU A 190 4.98 1.08 -2.31
N CYS A 191 5.81 0.05 -2.45
CA CYS A 191 5.79 -1.09 -1.53
C CYS A 191 6.29 -0.71 -0.14
N ASP A 192 7.25 0.21 -0.01
CA ASP A 192 7.65 0.74 1.29
C ASP A 192 6.45 1.36 2.03
N HIS A 193 5.62 2.14 1.34
CA HIS A 193 4.39 2.66 1.93
C HIS A 193 3.48 1.55 2.49
N LEU A 194 3.39 0.41 1.80
CA LEU A 194 2.59 -0.72 2.26
C LEU A 194 3.18 -1.40 3.50
N ASP A 195 4.46 -1.22 3.74
CA ASP A 195 5.18 -1.75 4.90
C ASP A 195 5.34 -0.71 6.02
N GLY A 196 4.70 0.47 5.88
CA GLY A 196 4.77 1.57 6.84
C GLY A 196 6.11 2.32 6.84
N ILE A 197 6.89 2.17 5.77
CA ILE A 197 8.19 2.81 5.55
C ILE A 197 8.02 3.97 4.58
N LEU A 198 8.68 5.10 4.85
CA LEU A 198 8.71 6.24 3.94
C LEU A 198 10.12 6.41 3.36
N TYR A 199 10.23 6.99 2.18
CA TYR A 199 11.52 7.18 1.52
C TYR A 199 12.54 7.93 2.40
N ILE A 200 12.08 8.82 3.28
CA ILE A 200 12.94 9.55 4.24
C ILE A 200 13.66 8.63 5.23
N ASP A 201 13.14 7.44 5.48
CA ASP A 201 13.76 6.43 6.36
C ASP A 201 14.92 5.70 5.67
N ARG A 202 14.96 5.74 4.34
CA ARG A 202 15.99 5.11 3.51
C ARG A 202 16.96 6.11 2.91
N ALA A 203 16.61 7.39 2.91
CA ALA A 203 17.39 8.43 2.27
C ALA A 203 18.71 8.68 3.02
N ASP A 204 19.81 8.75 2.29
CA ASP A 204 21.11 9.18 2.83
C ASP A 204 21.10 10.66 3.20
N THR A 205 20.33 11.45 2.48
CA THR A 205 20.19 12.90 2.68
C THR A 205 18.76 13.31 2.37
N VAL A 206 18.20 14.16 3.22
CA VAL A 206 16.86 14.76 3.04
C VAL A 206 17.01 16.27 3.01
N TYR A 207 16.33 16.94 2.07
CA TYR A 207 16.38 18.39 1.89
C TYR A 207 15.03 18.97 1.46
N VAL A 208 14.81 20.24 1.71
CA VAL A 208 13.61 20.97 1.29
C VAL A 208 13.74 21.34 -0.19
N SER A 209 12.73 21.01 -1.00
CA SER A 209 12.66 21.41 -2.40
C SER A 209 11.88 22.71 -2.54
N THR A 210 12.56 23.78 -2.99
CA THR A 210 11.92 25.10 -3.17
C THR A 210 10.93 25.12 -4.34
N SER A 211 11.15 24.33 -5.39
CA SER A 211 10.20 24.20 -6.51
C SER A 211 8.90 23.53 -6.09
N TRP A 212 8.99 22.53 -5.21
CA TRP A 212 7.84 21.82 -4.67
C TRP A 212 6.93 22.73 -3.81
N GLU A 213 7.51 23.64 -3.02
CA GLU A 213 6.73 24.60 -2.23
C GLU A 213 5.90 25.55 -3.09
N ALA A 214 6.44 26.01 -4.22
CA ALA A 214 5.74 26.92 -5.10
C ALA A 214 4.54 26.23 -5.80
N GLU A 215 4.70 24.98 -6.20
CA GLU A 215 3.67 24.20 -6.87
C GLU A 215 2.53 23.78 -5.91
N ARG A 216 2.84 23.46 -4.66
CA ARG A 216 1.85 23.02 -3.67
C ARG A 216 1.09 24.13 -2.97
N ARG A 217 1.58 25.34 -2.92
CA ARG A 217 0.85 26.51 -2.33
C ARG A 217 -0.47 26.81 -3.03
N ALA A 218 -0.65 26.34 -4.26
CA ALA A 218 -1.88 26.51 -5.02
C ALA A 218 -2.95 25.45 -4.70
N TYR A 219 -2.64 24.44 -3.90
CA TYR A 219 -3.55 23.33 -3.61
C TYR A 219 -3.98 23.33 -2.15
N ASP A 220 -5.30 23.42 -1.93
CA ASP A 220 -5.86 23.32 -0.59
C ASP A 220 -5.94 21.83 -0.20
N TYR A 221 -4.98 21.41 0.64
CA TYR A 221 -4.92 20.04 1.19
C TYR A 221 -5.74 19.88 2.47
N ALA A 222 -6.71 20.72 2.70
CA ALA A 222 -7.55 20.62 3.88
C ALA A 222 -8.17 19.22 3.96
N ARG A 223 -7.98 18.59 5.11
CA ARG A 223 -8.64 17.31 5.41
C ARG A 223 -10.15 17.53 5.37
N PRO A 224 -10.90 16.73 4.60
CA PRO A 224 -12.36 16.86 4.58
C PRO A 224 -12.97 16.68 5.98
N GLU A 225 -13.96 17.48 6.37
CA GLU A 225 -14.61 17.40 7.69
C GLU A 225 -15.20 16.01 7.98
N TRP A 226 -15.66 15.30 6.92
CA TRP A 226 -16.22 13.96 7.04
C TRP A 226 -15.17 12.86 7.12
N TRP A 227 -13.87 13.19 6.99
CA TRP A 227 -12.80 12.20 7.02
C TRP A 227 -12.72 11.53 8.38
N PRO A 228 -12.77 10.18 8.47
CA PRO A 228 -12.76 9.48 9.75
C PRO A 228 -11.41 9.66 10.47
N LEU A 229 -11.46 9.65 11.79
CA LEU A 229 -10.26 9.49 12.60
C LEU A 229 -9.72 8.08 12.34
N LEU A 230 -8.61 8.01 11.63
CA LEU A 230 -7.93 6.75 11.35
C LEU A 230 -7.09 6.36 12.57
N PRO A 231 -7.02 5.06 12.90
CA PRO A 231 -6.28 4.56 14.06
C PRO A 231 -4.78 4.80 13.97
#